data_81e2704562c82856c191090839fde85a
#
_entry.id   81e2704562c82856c191090839fde85a
#
_cell.length_a   1.000
_cell.length_b   1.000
_cell.length_c   1.000
_cell.angle_alpha   90.00
_cell.angle_beta   90.00
_cell.angle_gamma   90.00
#
_symmetry.space_group_name_H-M   'P 1'
#
loop_
_entity.id
_entity.type
_entity.pdbx_description
1 polymer ?
#
loop_
_entity_poly.entity_id
_entity_poly.type
_entity_poly.pdbx_seq_one_letter_code
_entity_poly.pdbx_strand_id
1 'polypeptide(L)'
;MRGPLRVVGWILKTALRAAWLGAMVAVPLFGFWLASSVAAYQNASTWGALAIGLALFPVVPVGWDLVHVWRRGRREGEPSRSILTRLDRLVLRTLLVNGLFLGIMLGRMPHVAFRALAVRGDWMLDGAHGELADRVRGGLLGLADRFEKRWHVVDDAYGDSDAAPDAPPPTPDAPPPIPTPTPDAPDAPAVADAYPGWPVAAEPEVQVTAMPAEAQASIASVGTYLAERIPDPRRRIKAIHDFVVLRLAYDHDAATLIDHKAYADVPKQDAEAVFARRTAVCEGYARLMVALGKASGVEIAFVTGYARDTQYHVSDAALTDDAVRASLGGYLHAWNAARIDGVWTLIDATWDDSDEAGAPVSSDYLFTPPALFATQHLPDLPPWQLLAAPLTAGQFVRQPLLRPAAGKLRITLAEPTRSQVTVDGALDVVIDNPRHAQVVAAYLPAATHAPADRHDCGDGRPVSGAHVTLHCELPAGTYEVELFGAASKASSNLAYLGSIAVNRR
;
A
#
# COMPACT_ATOMS: atom_id res chain seq x y z
N MET A 1 42.21 -29.21 43.00
CA MET A 1 41.62 -28.17 42.19
C MET A 1 40.92 -28.67 40.87
N ARG A 2 40.20 -29.81 40.87
CA ARG A 2 39.52 -30.37 39.68
C ARG A 2 37.97 -30.31 39.75
N GLY A 3 37.41 -29.78 40.84
CA GLY A 3 35.95 -29.71 41.07
C GLY A 3 35.21 -28.66 40.24
N PRO A 4 35.63 -27.37 40.21
CA PRO A 4 34.84 -26.30 39.55
C PRO A 4 34.78 -26.43 38.01
N LEU A 5 35.86 -26.91 37.38
CA LEU A 5 35.89 -27.15 35.90
C LEU A 5 34.94 -28.27 35.46
N ARG A 6 34.71 -29.30 36.30
CA ARG A 6 33.73 -30.36 36.00
C ARG A 6 32.27 -29.85 36.10
N VAL A 7 31.98 -29.00 37.04
CA VAL A 7 30.66 -28.40 37.23
C VAL A 7 30.35 -27.46 36.05
N VAL A 8 31.29 -26.60 35.69
CA VAL A 8 31.15 -25.72 34.49
C VAL A 8 30.93 -26.52 33.20
N GLY A 9 31.73 -27.60 33.01
CA GLY A 9 31.56 -28.49 31.84
C GLY A 9 30.20 -29.20 31.84
N TRP A 10 29.66 -29.58 32.98
CA TRP A 10 28.33 -30.20 33.09
C TRP A 10 27.24 -29.19 32.80
N ILE A 11 27.30 -27.97 33.35
CA ILE A 11 26.33 -26.88 33.07
C ILE A 11 26.33 -26.55 31.57
N LEU A 12 27.49 -26.37 30.94
CA LEU A 12 27.62 -26.06 29.53
C LEU A 12 27.03 -27.18 28.64
N LYS A 13 27.32 -28.44 28.97
CA LYS A 13 26.78 -29.59 28.26
C LYS A 13 25.26 -29.70 28.38
N THR A 14 24.73 -29.42 29.55
CA THR A 14 23.28 -29.44 29.81
C THR A 14 22.59 -28.30 29.08
N ALA A 15 23.16 -27.09 29.10
CA ALA A 15 22.66 -25.91 28.37
C ALA A 15 22.67 -26.16 26.85
N LEU A 16 23.77 -26.73 26.28
CA LEU A 16 23.85 -27.09 24.88
C LEU A 16 22.81 -28.14 24.48
N ARG A 17 22.57 -29.14 25.32
CA ARG A 17 21.51 -30.13 25.08
C ARG A 17 20.12 -29.52 25.10
N ALA A 18 19.85 -28.67 26.07
CA ALA A 18 18.57 -27.96 26.16
C ALA A 18 18.34 -27.06 24.95
N ALA A 19 19.37 -26.30 24.53
CA ALA A 19 19.32 -25.47 23.34
C ALA A 19 19.09 -26.28 22.05
N TRP A 20 19.77 -27.45 21.93
CA TRP A 20 19.58 -28.36 20.79
C TRP A 20 18.16 -28.93 20.74
N LEU A 21 17.63 -29.42 21.85
CA LEU A 21 16.26 -29.91 21.95
C LEU A 21 15.24 -28.81 21.65
N GLY A 22 15.48 -27.59 22.18
CA GLY A 22 14.68 -26.43 21.86
C GLY A 22 14.66 -26.09 20.36
N ALA A 23 15.84 -26.09 19.72
CA ALA A 23 15.95 -25.83 18.29
C ALA A 23 15.25 -26.90 17.42
N MET A 24 15.33 -28.18 17.82
CA MET A 24 14.64 -29.28 17.12
C MET A 24 13.13 -29.12 17.05
N VAL A 25 12.52 -28.42 18.00
CA VAL A 25 11.07 -28.18 18.07
C VAL A 25 10.72 -26.78 17.57
N ALA A 26 11.42 -25.76 18.06
CA ALA A 26 11.09 -24.37 17.78
C ALA A 26 11.30 -24.00 16.29
N VAL A 27 12.40 -24.44 15.67
CA VAL A 27 12.72 -24.08 14.28
C VAL A 27 11.68 -24.62 13.30
N PRO A 28 11.27 -25.91 13.33
CA PRO A 28 10.23 -26.41 12.45
C PRO A 28 8.85 -25.78 12.69
N LEU A 29 8.48 -25.56 13.96
CA LEU A 29 7.19 -24.92 14.29
C LEU A 29 7.15 -23.47 13.82
N PHE A 30 8.23 -22.72 14.02
CA PHE A 30 8.33 -21.36 13.56
C PHE A 30 8.34 -21.27 12.02
N GLY A 31 9.08 -22.19 11.36
CA GLY A 31 9.07 -22.31 9.90
C GLY A 31 7.69 -22.63 9.35
N PHE A 32 6.97 -23.57 9.97
CA PHE A 32 5.58 -23.89 9.62
C PHE A 32 4.68 -22.67 9.78
N TRP A 33 4.74 -22.03 10.95
CA TRP A 33 3.91 -20.86 11.27
C TRP A 33 4.18 -19.71 10.30
N LEU A 34 5.44 -19.34 10.06
CA LEU A 34 5.79 -18.30 9.11
C LEU A 34 5.36 -18.63 7.67
N ALA A 35 5.64 -19.85 7.18
CA ALA A 35 5.30 -20.24 5.82
C ALA A 35 3.78 -20.24 5.58
N SER A 36 3.01 -20.75 6.55
CA SER A 36 1.55 -20.76 6.47
C SER A 36 0.95 -19.37 6.63
N SER A 37 1.53 -18.52 7.49
CA SER A 37 1.10 -17.12 7.65
C SER A 37 1.41 -16.30 6.40
N VAL A 38 2.57 -16.50 5.75
CA VAL A 38 2.87 -15.87 4.46
C VAL A 38 1.88 -16.33 3.38
N ALA A 39 1.53 -17.61 3.35
CA ALA A 39 0.53 -18.11 2.40
C ALA A 39 -0.86 -17.52 2.67
N ALA A 40 -1.28 -17.44 3.93
CA ALA A 40 -2.54 -16.80 4.32
C ALA A 40 -2.52 -15.30 4.03
N TYR A 41 -1.39 -14.64 4.24
CA TYR A 41 -1.17 -13.25 3.88
C TYR A 41 -1.26 -13.01 2.36
N GLN A 42 -0.88 -14.00 1.55
CA GLN A 42 -1.05 -14.00 0.09
C GLN A 42 -2.44 -14.50 -0.37
N ASN A 43 -3.44 -14.43 0.50
CA ASN A 43 -4.82 -14.86 0.24
C ASN A 43 -5.01 -16.35 -0.09
N ALA A 44 -4.07 -17.22 0.27
CA ALA A 44 -4.33 -18.64 0.19
C ALA A 44 -5.50 -19.01 1.11
N SER A 45 -6.37 -19.92 0.65
CA SER A 45 -7.41 -20.47 1.51
C SER A 45 -6.79 -21.12 2.76
N THR A 46 -7.56 -21.27 3.83
CA THR A 46 -7.12 -21.95 5.07
C THR A 46 -6.46 -23.31 4.78
N TRP A 47 -7.01 -24.09 3.85
CA TRP A 47 -6.41 -25.35 3.41
C TRP A 47 -5.12 -25.17 2.61
N GLY A 48 -5.04 -24.09 1.80
CA GLY A 48 -3.82 -23.72 1.07
C GLY A 48 -2.69 -23.31 2.01
N ALA A 49 -2.98 -22.44 2.98
CA ALA A 49 -2.01 -22.04 4.00
C ALA A 49 -1.51 -23.23 4.83
N LEU A 50 -2.43 -24.12 5.25
CA LEU A 50 -2.07 -25.35 5.95
C LEU A 50 -1.18 -26.26 5.08
N ALA A 51 -1.51 -26.43 3.80
CA ALA A 51 -0.75 -27.27 2.87
C ALA A 51 0.69 -26.74 2.67
N ILE A 52 0.88 -25.43 2.55
CA ILE A 52 2.22 -24.81 2.41
C ILE A 52 3.04 -24.98 3.69
N GLY A 53 2.45 -24.74 4.86
CA GLY A 53 3.12 -25.01 6.13
C GLY A 53 3.52 -26.48 6.27
N LEU A 54 2.61 -27.41 5.97
CA LEU A 54 2.90 -28.87 5.98
C LEU A 54 3.93 -29.27 4.92
N ALA A 55 3.96 -28.62 3.77
CA ALA A 55 4.98 -28.86 2.75
C ALA A 55 6.37 -28.58 3.30
N LEU A 56 6.57 -27.47 4.00
CA LEU A 56 7.84 -27.11 4.62
C LEU A 56 8.19 -28.08 5.77
N PHE A 57 7.20 -28.44 6.59
CA PHE A 57 7.32 -29.41 7.68
C PHE A 57 5.98 -30.12 7.92
N PRO A 58 5.90 -31.47 7.78
CA PRO A 58 7.03 -32.45 7.62
C PRO A 58 7.26 -32.96 6.19
N VAL A 59 6.48 -32.54 5.16
CA VAL A 59 6.41 -33.23 3.86
C VAL A 59 7.75 -33.24 3.12
N VAL A 60 8.41 -32.07 2.95
CA VAL A 60 9.68 -31.98 2.21
C VAL A 60 10.82 -32.77 2.90
N PRO A 61 11.05 -32.63 4.23
CA PRO A 61 12.07 -33.43 4.91
C PRO A 61 11.85 -34.95 4.82
N VAL A 62 10.60 -35.39 4.99
CA VAL A 62 10.24 -36.81 4.90
C VAL A 62 10.38 -37.31 3.47
N GLY A 63 9.88 -36.58 2.48
CA GLY A 63 10.03 -36.91 1.06
C GLY A 63 11.48 -36.99 0.65
N TRP A 64 12.34 -36.09 1.12
CA TRP A 64 13.78 -36.18 0.91
C TRP A 64 14.37 -37.45 1.52
N ASP A 65 13.98 -37.87 2.72
CA ASP A 65 14.43 -39.09 3.32
C ASP A 65 14.01 -40.34 2.52
N LEU A 66 12.76 -40.38 2.07
CA LEU A 66 12.23 -41.47 1.25
C LEU A 66 12.97 -41.59 -0.09
N VAL A 67 13.19 -40.49 -0.79
CA VAL A 67 13.97 -40.46 -2.05
C VAL A 67 15.40 -40.92 -1.82
N HIS A 68 16.01 -40.51 -0.72
CA HIS A 68 17.36 -40.96 -0.37
C HIS A 68 17.44 -42.47 -0.06
N VAL A 69 16.46 -42.99 0.67
CA VAL A 69 16.36 -44.44 0.96
C VAL A 69 16.15 -45.24 -0.33
N TRP A 70 15.21 -44.77 -1.20
CA TRP A 70 14.92 -45.39 -2.49
C TRP A 70 16.16 -45.41 -3.43
N ARG A 71 16.88 -44.28 -3.54
CA ARG A 71 18.11 -44.21 -4.34
C ARG A 71 19.22 -45.12 -3.80
N ARG A 72 19.30 -45.32 -2.48
CA ARG A 72 20.25 -46.28 -1.88
C ARG A 72 19.89 -47.74 -2.15
N GLY A 73 18.60 -48.09 -2.08
CA GLY A 73 18.14 -49.45 -2.38
C GLY A 73 18.38 -49.91 -3.83
N ARG A 74 18.60 -48.94 -4.76
CA ARG A 74 18.94 -49.21 -6.16
C ARG A 74 20.44 -49.38 -6.43
N ARG A 75 21.30 -49.02 -5.48
CA ARG A 75 22.74 -49.19 -5.56
C ARG A 75 23.11 -50.45 -4.79
N GLU A 76 23.16 -51.59 -5.48
CA GLU A 76 23.68 -52.84 -4.95
C GLU A 76 25.19 -52.68 -4.71
N GLY A 77 25.64 -52.80 -3.46
CA GLY A 77 27.05 -52.88 -3.10
C GLY A 77 27.42 -52.04 -1.86
N GLU A 78 27.76 -52.76 -0.80
CA GLU A 78 28.31 -52.38 0.50
C GLU A 78 27.43 -51.65 1.52
N PRO A 79 27.32 -52.16 2.75
CA PRO A 79 26.69 -51.50 3.87
C PRO A 79 27.59 -50.36 4.37
N SER A 80 27.44 -49.17 3.81
CA SER A 80 28.10 -47.98 4.36
C SER A 80 27.59 -47.76 5.77
N ARG A 81 28.45 -47.91 6.77
CA ARG A 81 28.20 -47.55 8.16
C ARG A 81 27.95 -46.04 8.26
N SER A 82 26.69 -45.66 8.16
CA SER A 82 26.33 -44.26 8.41
C SER A 82 26.44 -44.00 9.92
N ILE A 83 27.22 -43.01 10.30
CA ILE A 83 27.41 -42.58 11.68
C ILE A 83 26.08 -42.04 12.28
N LEU A 84 25.17 -41.56 11.41
CA LEU A 84 23.88 -40.96 11.78
C LEU A 84 22.75 -41.98 11.67
N THR A 85 21.90 -42.03 12.69
CA THR A 85 20.66 -42.83 12.64
C THR A 85 19.69 -42.25 11.61
N ARG A 86 18.62 -42.96 11.27
CA ARG A 86 17.58 -42.47 10.39
C ARG A 86 16.88 -41.24 10.99
N LEU A 87 16.68 -41.23 12.30
CA LEU A 87 16.09 -40.12 13.01
C LEU A 87 17.00 -38.87 12.97
N ASP A 88 18.30 -39.01 13.21
CA ASP A 88 19.26 -37.92 13.15
C ASP A 88 19.26 -37.24 11.77
N ARG A 89 19.22 -38.06 10.71
CA ARG A 89 19.16 -37.51 9.35
C ARG A 89 17.86 -36.77 9.07
N LEU A 90 16.74 -37.30 9.55
CA LEU A 90 15.44 -36.62 9.40
C LEU A 90 15.43 -35.28 10.12
N VAL A 91 15.89 -35.23 11.36
CA VAL A 91 16.02 -34.02 12.16
C VAL A 91 16.93 -33.01 11.46
N LEU A 92 18.11 -33.40 11.02
CA LEU A 92 19.04 -32.51 10.33
C LEU A 92 18.46 -31.95 9.03
N ARG A 93 17.74 -32.74 8.24
CA ARG A 93 17.06 -32.27 7.03
C ARG A 93 15.93 -31.28 7.36
N THR A 94 15.16 -31.59 8.40
CA THR A 94 14.11 -30.68 8.86
C THR A 94 14.69 -29.33 9.28
N LEU A 95 15.75 -29.34 10.08
CA LEU A 95 16.44 -28.12 10.50
C LEU A 95 17.07 -27.37 9.30
N LEU A 96 17.65 -28.13 8.35
CA LEU A 96 18.24 -27.51 7.16
C LEU A 96 17.19 -26.84 6.27
N VAL A 97 16.08 -27.52 5.98
CA VAL A 97 14.99 -26.98 5.13
C VAL A 97 14.37 -25.75 5.78
N ASN A 98 14.01 -25.85 7.07
CA ASN A 98 13.40 -24.73 7.78
C ASN A 98 14.42 -23.60 8.03
N GLY A 99 15.67 -23.93 8.38
CA GLY A 99 16.72 -22.93 8.57
C GLY A 99 17.05 -22.16 7.29
N LEU A 100 17.08 -22.84 6.12
CA LEU A 100 17.25 -22.18 4.83
C LEU A 100 16.06 -21.27 4.50
N PHE A 101 14.84 -21.76 4.70
CA PHE A 101 13.63 -20.97 4.49
C PHE A 101 13.63 -19.73 5.39
N LEU A 102 13.85 -19.90 6.70
CA LEU A 102 13.91 -18.79 7.65
C LEU A 102 15.05 -17.82 7.32
N GLY A 103 16.21 -18.34 6.92
CA GLY A 103 17.37 -17.51 6.52
C GLY A 103 17.06 -16.65 5.29
N ILE A 104 16.34 -17.19 4.30
CA ILE A 104 15.90 -16.44 3.12
C ILE A 104 14.84 -15.41 3.52
N MET A 105 13.80 -15.81 4.24
CA MET A 105 12.70 -14.92 4.62
C MET A 105 13.19 -13.77 5.51
N LEU A 106 13.94 -14.09 6.57
CA LEU A 106 14.42 -13.08 7.52
C LEU A 106 15.62 -12.26 7.00
N GLY A 107 16.39 -12.82 6.05
CA GLY A 107 17.58 -12.14 5.51
C GLY A 107 17.32 -11.34 4.23
N ARG A 108 16.36 -11.76 3.41
CA ARG A 108 16.06 -11.12 2.10
C ARG A 108 14.71 -10.44 2.05
N MET A 109 13.74 -10.90 2.84
CA MET A 109 12.35 -10.43 2.80
C MET A 109 11.80 -10.26 4.24
N PRO A 110 12.54 -9.60 5.16
CA PRO A 110 12.14 -9.49 6.57
C PRO A 110 10.79 -8.81 6.73
N HIS A 111 10.51 -7.75 5.94
CA HIS A 111 9.24 -7.04 5.97
C HIS A 111 8.04 -7.98 5.67
N VAL A 112 8.15 -8.81 4.63
CA VAL A 112 7.10 -9.78 4.29
C VAL A 112 6.92 -10.81 5.41
N ALA A 113 8.04 -11.29 5.99
CA ALA A 113 8.02 -12.28 7.05
C ALA A 113 7.31 -11.78 8.30
N PHE A 114 7.69 -10.62 8.82
CA PHE A 114 7.13 -10.08 10.05
C PHE A 114 5.71 -9.58 9.84
N ARG A 115 5.44 -8.93 8.71
CA ARG A 115 4.11 -8.47 8.35
C ARG A 115 3.11 -9.63 8.22
N ALA A 116 3.50 -10.72 7.57
CA ALA A 116 2.66 -11.91 7.48
C ALA A 116 2.34 -12.53 8.85
N LEU A 117 3.30 -12.48 9.78
CA LEU A 117 3.06 -12.95 11.16
C LEU A 117 2.16 -12.00 11.95
N ALA A 118 2.38 -10.69 11.85
CA ALA A 118 1.59 -9.69 12.56
C ALA A 118 0.12 -9.70 12.14
N VAL A 119 -0.13 -9.94 10.84
CA VAL A 119 -1.47 -9.81 10.22
C VAL A 119 -2.23 -11.11 10.16
N ARG A 120 -1.54 -12.18 9.78
CA ARG A 120 -2.12 -13.50 9.51
C ARG A 120 -1.46 -14.59 10.34
N GLY A 121 -0.77 -14.21 11.42
CA GLY A 121 -0.19 -15.18 12.36
C GLY A 121 -1.25 -16.02 13.09
N ASP A 122 -2.47 -15.52 13.16
CA ASP A 122 -3.65 -16.14 13.77
C ASP A 122 -4.59 -16.84 12.78
N TRP A 123 -4.22 -16.96 11.49
CA TRP A 123 -5.06 -17.52 10.43
C TRP A 123 -5.74 -18.85 10.78
N MET A 124 -5.13 -19.64 11.66
CA MET A 124 -5.66 -20.91 12.16
C MET A 124 -6.93 -20.72 13.01
N LEU A 125 -7.16 -19.51 13.50
CA LEU A 125 -8.29 -19.14 14.33
C LEU A 125 -9.38 -18.41 13.54
N ASP A 126 -9.28 -18.37 12.21
CA ASP A 126 -10.30 -17.76 11.35
C ASP A 126 -11.67 -18.42 11.61
N GLY A 127 -12.67 -17.60 11.97
CA GLY A 127 -14.00 -18.07 12.34
C GLY A 127 -14.13 -18.68 13.75
N ALA A 128 -13.03 -18.79 14.52
CA ALA A 128 -13.10 -19.19 15.92
C ALA A 128 -13.40 -18.00 16.82
N HIS A 129 -14.41 -18.15 17.70
CA HIS A 129 -14.84 -17.13 18.65
C HIS A 129 -14.80 -17.67 20.08
N GLY A 130 -14.60 -16.77 21.05
CA GLY A 130 -14.63 -17.06 22.48
C GLY A 130 -13.30 -16.82 23.17
N GLU A 131 -13.35 -16.74 24.51
CA GLU A 131 -12.25 -16.29 25.39
C GLU A 131 -10.93 -17.07 25.18
N LEU A 132 -11.01 -18.35 24.85
CA LEU A 132 -9.82 -19.16 24.58
C LEU A 132 -9.17 -18.78 23.22
N ALA A 133 -10.00 -18.61 22.18
CA ALA A 133 -9.53 -18.21 20.86
C ALA A 133 -8.88 -16.81 20.92
N ASP A 134 -9.49 -15.89 21.65
CA ASP A 134 -8.98 -14.51 21.82
C ASP A 134 -7.67 -14.49 22.60
N ARG A 135 -7.51 -15.30 23.65
CA ARG A 135 -6.24 -15.45 24.38
C ARG A 135 -5.13 -16.04 23.49
N VAL A 136 -5.45 -17.07 22.70
CA VAL A 136 -4.47 -17.67 21.78
C VAL A 136 -4.08 -16.68 20.68
N ARG A 137 -5.06 -15.97 20.11
CA ARG A 137 -4.84 -14.91 19.11
C ARG A 137 -3.92 -13.81 19.67
N GLY A 138 -4.26 -13.26 20.85
CA GLY A 138 -3.43 -12.27 21.53
C GLY A 138 -2.02 -12.77 21.85
N GLY A 139 -1.87 -14.06 22.17
CA GLY A 139 -0.55 -14.69 22.40
C GLY A 139 0.29 -14.79 21.12
N LEU A 140 -0.31 -15.18 19.99
CA LEU A 140 0.36 -15.30 18.69
C LEU A 140 0.78 -13.92 18.16
N LEU A 141 -0.13 -12.95 18.16
CA LEU A 141 0.14 -11.60 17.73
C LEU A 141 1.16 -10.89 18.63
N GLY A 142 1.05 -11.05 19.96
CA GLY A 142 2.04 -10.52 20.90
C GLY A 142 3.42 -11.19 20.78
N LEU A 143 3.50 -12.42 20.26
CA LEU A 143 4.77 -13.06 19.93
C LEU A 143 5.35 -12.47 18.63
N ALA A 144 4.53 -12.26 17.62
CA ALA A 144 4.91 -11.61 16.36
C ALA A 144 5.48 -10.20 16.63
N ASP A 145 4.77 -9.39 17.41
CA ASP A 145 5.17 -8.05 17.85
C ASP A 145 6.56 -8.02 18.54
N ARG A 146 6.81 -8.99 19.45
CA ARG A 146 8.13 -9.08 20.12
C ARG A 146 9.27 -9.41 19.15
N PHE A 147 9.00 -10.21 18.12
CA PHE A 147 10.01 -10.50 17.09
C PHE A 147 10.25 -9.25 16.24
N GLU A 148 9.22 -8.56 15.82
CA GLU A 148 9.29 -7.33 15.04
C GLU A 148 10.10 -6.24 15.75
N LYS A 149 9.74 -5.90 16.98
CA LYS A 149 10.46 -4.91 17.83
C LYS A 149 11.93 -5.25 18.06
N ARG A 150 12.27 -6.54 18.18
CA ARG A 150 13.66 -6.96 18.43
C ARG A 150 14.55 -6.87 17.21
N TRP A 151 14.00 -6.95 16.00
CA TRP A 151 14.79 -6.97 14.77
C TRP A 151 14.86 -5.61 14.07
N HIS A 152 14.23 -4.58 14.62
CA HIS A 152 14.18 -3.22 14.05
C HIS A 152 13.83 -3.22 12.54
N VAL A 153 12.95 -4.14 12.11
CA VAL A 153 12.68 -4.40 10.70
C VAL A 153 11.74 -3.36 10.12
N VAL A 154 11.03 -2.65 10.97
CA VAL A 154 10.09 -1.62 10.57
C VAL A 154 10.40 -0.36 11.34
N ASP A 155 11.01 0.62 10.65
CA ASP A 155 10.76 2.03 10.92
C ASP A 155 9.33 2.31 10.42
N ASP A 156 8.34 1.62 11.00
CA ASP A 156 6.95 1.90 10.68
C ASP A 156 6.56 3.19 11.39
N ALA A 157 6.33 4.22 10.59
CA ALA A 157 5.61 5.42 11.03
C ALA A 157 4.25 5.07 11.66
N TYR A 158 3.80 3.85 11.51
CA TYR A 158 2.53 3.29 11.94
C TYR A 158 2.71 2.18 12.97
N GLY A 159 3.48 2.42 14.04
CA GLY A 159 3.67 1.47 15.14
C GLY A 159 2.35 1.04 15.77
N ASP A 160 2.22 -0.26 15.97
CA ASP A 160 1.19 -0.92 16.78
C ASP A 160 -0.27 -0.79 16.32
N SER A 161 -0.54 -1.06 15.05
CA SER A 161 -1.91 -1.20 14.57
C SER A 161 -2.22 -2.62 14.07
N ASP A 162 -3.30 -3.20 14.58
CA ASP A 162 -3.71 -4.59 14.42
C ASP A 162 -4.19 -5.01 13.00
N ALA A 163 -3.97 -4.21 11.98
CA ALA A 163 -4.30 -4.58 10.61
C ALA A 163 -3.22 -4.13 9.63
N ALA A 164 -2.56 -5.07 9.03
CA ALA A 164 -1.73 -4.82 7.86
C ALA A 164 -2.61 -4.66 6.60
N PRO A 165 -2.02 -4.15 5.51
CA PRO A 165 -2.72 -4.12 4.24
C PRO A 165 -3.23 -5.52 3.90
N ASP A 166 -4.49 -5.61 3.52
CA ASP A 166 -5.06 -6.83 2.99
C ASP A 166 -4.18 -7.32 1.83
N ALA A 167 -3.96 -8.62 1.75
CA ALA A 167 -3.17 -9.17 0.66
C ALA A 167 -3.76 -8.73 -0.69
N PRO A 168 -2.91 -8.46 -1.70
CA PRO A 168 -3.42 -8.09 -3.01
C PRO A 168 -4.42 -9.14 -3.47
N PRO A 169 -5.46 -8.72 -4.21
CA PRO A 169 -6.39 -9.66 -4.81
C PRO A 169 -5.61 -10.74 -5.56
N PRO A 170 -6.12 -11.98 -5.61
CA PRO A 170 -5.67 -12.92 -6.62
C PRO A 170 -5.71 -12.14 -7.94
N THR A 171 -4.61 -12.16 -8.70
CA THR A 171 -4.45 -11.39 -9.94
C THR A 171 -5.81 -11.27 -10.60
N PRO A 172 -6.42 -10.09 -10.71
CA PRO A 172 -7.68 -9.97 -11.41
C PRO A 172 -7.44 -10.59 -12.80
N ASP A 173 -8.40 -11.33 -13.32
CA ASP A 173 -8.46 -11.45 -14.77
C ASP A 173 -8.22 -10.04 -15.27
N ALA A 174 -7.05 -9.82 -15.88
CA ALA A 174 -6.48 -8.48 -16.06
C ALA A 174 -7.59 -7.56 -16.56
N PRO A 175 -7.82 -6.39 -15.96
CA PRO A 175 -8.73 -5.45 -16.57
C PRO A 175 -8.31 -5.36 -18.03
N PRO A 176 -9.24 -5.33 -18.99
CA PRO A 176 -8.89 -5.32 -20.41
C PRO A 176 -7.75 -4.31 -20.57
N PRO A 177 -6.63 -4.68 -21.22
CA PRO A 177 -5.46 -3.85 -21.28
C PRO A 177 -5.91 -2.45 -21.71
N ILE A 178 -5.58 -1.43 -20.91
CA ILE A 178 -5.74 -0.05 -21.36
C ILE A 178 -4.93 -0.01 -22.65
N PRO A 179 -5.54 0.26 -23.80
CA PRO A 179 -4.82 0.25 -25.05
C PRO A 179 -3.66 1.23 -24.89
N THR A 180 -2.45 0.72 -24.98
CA THR A 180 -1.24 1.56 -25.09
C THR A 180 -1.48 2.42 -26.33
N PRO A 181 -1.44 3.76 -26.26
CA PRO A 181 -1.64 4.57 -27.42
C PRO A 181 -0.59 4.18 -28.46
N THR A 182 -1.02 3.51 -29.52
CA THR A 182 -0.23 3.37 -30.72
C THR A 182 -0.26 4.74 -31.40
N PRO A 183 0.87 5.27 -31.89
CA PRO A 183 0.96 6.62 -32.45
C PRO A 183 -0.03 6.92 -33.61
N ASP A 184 -0.70 5.91 -34.17
CA ASP A 184 -1.59 6.02 -35.35
C ASP A 184 -3.01 5.48 -35.07
N ALA A 185 -3.45 5.29 -33.81
CA ALA A 185 -4.82 4.89 -33.56
C ALA A 185 -5.72 6.13 -33.43
N PRO A 186 -6.76 6.28 -34.31
CA PRO A 186 -7.75 7.32 -34.15
C PRO A 186 -8.51 7.07 -32.83
N ASP A 187 -8.56 8.09 -31.96
CA ASP A 187 -9.39 8.16 -30.76
C ASP A 187 -9.23 7.01 -29.75
N ALA A 188 -8.03 6.88 -29.13
CA ALA A 188 -7.94 6.15 -27.87
C ALA A 188 -8.88 6.84 -26.85
N PRO A 189 -9.83 6.11 -26.19
CA PRO A 189 -10.72 6.72 -25.22
C PRO A 189 -9.89 7.36 -24.13
N ALA A 190 -10.19 8.62 -23.79
CA ALA A 190 -9.55 9.32 -22.69
C ALA A 190 -9.70 8.46 -21.43
N VAL A 191 -8.69 8.48 -20.54
CA VAL A 191 -8.61 7.66 -19.31
C VAL A 191 -9.93 7.62 -18.53
N ALA A 192 -10.69 8.71 -18.54
CA ALA A 192 -11.99 8.79 -17.87
C ALA A 192 -13.12 7.94 -18.51
N ASP A 193 -13.05 7.60 -19.78
CA ASP A 193 -14.07 6.75 -20.43
C ASP A 193 -13.80 5.25 -20.21
N ALA A 194 -12.57 4.90 -19.84
CA ALA A 194 -12.21 3.54 -19.49
C ALA A 194 -12.72 3.14 -18.09
N TYR A 195 -13.14 4.11 -17.25
CA TYR A 195 -13.62 3.88 -15.89
C TYR A 195 -15.03 4.46 -15.73
N PRO A 196 -16.05 3.71 -16.10
CA PRO A 196 -17.44 4.16 -15.99
C PRO A 196 -17.78 4.50 -14.53
N GLY A 197 -18.40 5.68 -14.36
CA GLY A 197 -18.82 6.18 -13.05
C GLY A 197 -17.77 6.99 -12.28
N TRP A 198 -16.67 7.40 -12.90
CA TRP A 198 -15.79 8.46 -12.41
C TRP A 198 -15.79 9.65 -13.39
N PRO A 199 -15.77 10.92 -12.95
CA PRO A 199 -15.75 11.35 -11.54
C PRO A 199 -17.07 11.09 -10.80
N VAL A 200 -16.98 10.86 -9.49
CA VAL A 200 -18.14 10.68 -8.62
C VAL A 200 -18.67 12.06 -8.20
N ALA A 201 -20.00 12.20 -8.09
CA ALA A 201 -20.60 13.40 -7.59
C ALA A 201 -20.20 13.66 -6.11
N ALA A 202 -19.83 14.89 -5.80
CA ALA A 202 -19.35 15.27 -4.47
C ALA A 202 -20.48 15.39 -3.43
N GLU A 203 -21.75 15.50 -3.88
CA GLU A 203 -22.89 15.55 -2.96
C GLU A 203 -22.95 14.29 -2.10
N PRO A 204 -22.93 14.43 -0.75
CA PRO A 204 -23.00 13.27 0.13
C PRO A 204 -24.32 12.51 -0.02
N GLU A 205 -24.27 11.19 0.18
CA GLU A 205 -25.49 10.36 0.23
C GLU A 205 -26.43 10.86 1.34
N VAL A 206 -27.68 11.04 0.99
CA VAL A 206 -28.70 11.54 1.91
C VAL A 206 -28.84 10.66 3.17
N GLN A 207 -28.61 9.37 3.04
CA GLN A 207 -28.62 8.43 4.17
C GLN A 207 -27.52 8.75 5.18
N VAL A 208 -26.39 9.36 4.76
CA VAL A 208 -25.30 9.78 5.65
C VAL A 208 -25.65 11.09 6.34
N THR A 209 -26.14 12.07 5.59
CA THR A 209 -26.48 13.40 6.15
C THR A 209 -27.70 13.36 7.06
N ALA A 210 -28.67 12.46 6.77
CA ALA A 210 -29.89 12.25 7.56
C ALA A 210 -29.78 11.08 8.56
N MET A 211 -28.56 10.55 8.80
CA MET A 211 -28.36 9.41 9.70
C MET A 211 -28.70 9.79 11.15
N PRO A 212 -29.65 9.10 11.81
CA PRO A 212 -30.03 9.41 13.19
C PRO A 212 -28.89 9.07 14.17
N ALA A 213 -28.87 9.74 15.32
CA ALA A 213 -27.81 9.58 16.31
C ALA A 213 -27.65 8.15 16.80
N GLU A 214 -28.76 7.42 16.96
CA GLU A 214 -28.77 6.03 17.41
C GLU A 214 -28.05 5.10 16.42
N ALA A 215 -28.14 5.39 15.11
CA ALA A 215 -27.43 4.64 14.09
C ALA A 215 -25.92 4.97 14.05
N GLN A 216 -25.49 6.06 14.70
CA GLN A 216 -24.09 6.47 14.79
C GLN A 216 -23.41 6.01 16.10
N ALA A 217 -24.04 5.12 16.88
CA ALA A 217 -23.53 4.70 18.18
C ALA A 217 -22.31 3.78 18.12
N SER A 218 -22.13 3.04 17.02
CA SER A 218 -21.01 2.10 16.82
C SER A 218 -20.75 1.88 15.33
N ILE A 219 -19.57 1.35 14.99
CA ILE A 219 -19.25 0.91 13.63
C ILE A 219 -20.31 -0.10 13.13
N ALA A 220 -20.71 -1.05 13.96
CA ALA A 220 -21.71 -2.05 13.62
C ALA A 220 -23.07 -1.41 13.30
N SER A 221 -23.53 -0.45 14.10
CA SER A 221 -24.83 0.22 13.86
C SER A 221 -24.83 1.08 12.60
N VAL A 222 -23.72 1.79 12.32
CA VAL A 222 -23.54 2.52 11.04
C VAL A 222 -23.58 1.55 9.86
N GLY A 223 -22.81 0.47 9.93
CA GLY A 223 -22.76 -0.53 8.85
C GLY A 223 -24.13 -1.17 8.58
N THR A 224 -24.85 -1.58 9.62
CA THR A 224 -26.21 -2.13 9.50
C THR A 224 -27.15 -1.09 8.87
N TYR A 225 -27.14 0.15 9.36
CA TYR A 225 -27.97 1.22 8.84
C TYR A 225 -27.75 1.47 7.33
N LEU A 226 -26.49 1.49 6.88
CA LEU A 226 -26.14 1.68 5.48
C LEU A 226 -26.54 0.47 4.63
N ALA A 227 -26.30 -0.76 5.13
CA ALA A 227 -26.67 -2.00 4.43
C ALA A 227 -28.18 -2.11 4.16
N GLU A 228 -29.00 -1.76 5.16
CA GLU A 228 -30.46 -1.80 5.05
C GLU A 228 -31.04 -0.77 4.08
N ARG A 229 -30.40 0.42 3.96
CA ARG A 229 -30.94 1.56 3.22
C ARG A 229 -30.34 1.76 1.85
N ILE A 230 -29.15 1.20 1.60
CA ILE A 230 -28.43 1.33 0.33
C ILE A 230 -28.11 -0.08 -0.20
N PRO A 231 -29.01 -0.72 -0.95
CA PRO A 231 -28.79 -2.05 -1.52
C PRO A 231 -27.64 -2.10 -2.52
N ASP A 232 -27.41 -1.03 -3.29
CA ASP A 232 -26.36 -0.93 -4.29
C ASP A 232 -24.97 -0.87 -3.63
N PRO A 233 -24.04 -1.81 -3.90
CA PRO A 233 -22.75 -1.85 -3.25
C PRO A 233 -21.87 -0.61 -3.54
N ARG A 234 -21.93 -0.09 -4.76
CA ARG A 234 -21.17 1.09 -5.16
C ARG A 234 -21.59 2.33 -4.39
N ARG A 235 -22.90 2.58 -4.30
CA ARG A 235 -23.45 3.67 -3.50
C ARG A 235 -23.20 3.49 -2.00
N ARG A 236 -23.21 2.24 -1.53
CA ARG A 236 -22.90 1.93 -0.13
C ARG A 236 -21.46 2.26 0.21
N ILE A 237 -20.50 1.95 -0.67
CA ILE A 237 -19.08 2.32 -0.50
C ILE A 237 -18.96 3.86 -0.54
N LYS A 238 -19.66 4.54 -1.46
CA LYS A 238 -19.72 6.01 -1.43
C LYS A 238 -20.24 6.53 -0.09
N ALA A 239 -21.32 5.96 0.43
CA ALA A 239 -21.87 6.37 1.72
C ALA A 239 -20.91 6.14 2.89
N ILE A 240 -20.10 5.08 2.85
CA ILE A 240 -19.03 4.86 3.83
C ILE A 240 -17.96 5.94 3.71
N HIS A 241 -17.51 6.24 2.50
CA HIS A 241 -16.58 7.33 2.23
C HIS A 241 -17.12 8.68 2.74
N ASP A 242 -18.34 9.03 2.36
CA ASP A 242 -18.98 10.27 2.80
C ASP A 242 -19.11 10.35 4.34
N PHE A 243 -19.42 9.20 5.00
CA PHE A 243 -19.48 9.13 6.45
C PHE A 243 -18.11 9.41 7.08
N VAL A 244 -17.04 8.80 6.54
CA VAL A 244 -15.68 8.98 7.04
C VAL A 244 -15.23 10.42 6.87
N VAL A 245 -15.33 10.97 5.66
CA VAL A 245 -14.93 12.36 5.34
C VAL A 245 -15.72 13.39 6.12
N LEU A 246 -17.03 13.17 6.34
CA LEU A 246 -17.88 14.12 7.11
C LEU A 246 -17.73 14.02 8.63
N ARG A 247 -17.12 12.96 9.16
CA ARG A 247 -17.10 12.67 10.60
C ARG A 247 -15.72 12.67 11.21
N LEU A 248 -14.69 12.56 10.41
CA LEU A 248 -13.32 12.69 10.88
C LEU A 248 -12.78 14.10 10.62
N ALA A 249 -11.75 14.45 11.34
CA ALA A 249 -10.85 15.56 11.08
C ALA A 249 -9.42 15.04 11.06
N TYR A 250 -8.57 15.59 10.20
CA TYR A 250 -7.17 15.17 10.14
C TYR A 250 -6.41 15.57 11.41
N ASP A 251 -5.62 14.63 11.95
CA ASP A 251 -4.88 14.81 13.20
C ASP A 251 -3.46 15.32 12.92
N HIS A 252 -3.32 16.64 12.75
CA HIS A 252 -2.04 17.30 12.47
C HIS A 252 -1.03 17.12 13.61
N ASP A 253 -1.50 17.01 14.86
CA ASP A 253 -0.61 16.78 16.00
C ASP A 253 -0.02 15.39 15.95
N ALA A 254 -0.85 14.38 15.66
CA ALA A 254 -0.38 13.02 15.44
C ALA A 254 0.56 12.91 14.23
N ALA A 255 0.27 13.59 13.13
CA ALA A 255 1.17 13.66 11.97
C ALA A 255 2.53 14.26 12.34
N THR A 256 2.54 15.35 13.12
CA THR A 256 3.78 15.96 13.62
C THR A 256 4.59 15.00 14.52
N LEU A 257 3.92 14.21 15.37
CA LEU A 257 4.57 13.17 16.17
C LEU A 257 5.21 12.09 15.30
N ILE A 258 4.51 11.68 14.23
CA ILE A 258 5.04 10.71 13.24
C ILE A 258 6.28 11.26 12.55
N ASP A 259 6.24 12.50 12.06
CA ASP A 259 7.37 13.17 11.41
C ASP A 259 8.60 13.26 12.32
N HIS A 260 8.37 13.45 13.61
CA HIS A 260 9.42 13.46 14.64
C HIS A 260 9.78 12.07 15.16
N LYS A 261 9.21 10.99 14.59
CA LYS A 261 9.42 9.59 15.02
C LYS A 261 9.04 9.33 16.49
N ALA A 262 8.16 10.11 17.04
CA ALA A 262 7.62 9.97 18.40
C ALA A 262 6.41 9.02 18.43
N TYR A 263 6.55 7.84 17.84
CA TYR A 263 5.45 6.90 17.58
C TYR A 263 4.74 6.42 18.86
N ALA A 264 5.46 6.35 19.99
CA ALA A 264 4.86 5.95 21.27
C ALA A 264 3.79 6.93 21.79
N ASP A 265 3.84 8.18 21.32
CA ASP A 265 2.92 9.24 21.72
C ASP A 265 1.78 9.42 20.72
N VAL A 266 1.83 8.75 19.55
CA VAL A 266 0.78 8.81 18.54
C VAL A 266 -0.48 8.11 19.06
N PRO A 267 -1.65 8.76 19.02
CA PRO A 267 -2.91 8.13 19.40
C PRO A 267 -3.20 6.91 18.53
N LYS A 268 -3.80 5.87 19.12
CA LYS A 268 -4.16 4.63 18.40
C LYS A 268 -4.97 4.94 17.15
N GLN A 269 -4.60 4.32 16.03
CA GLN A 269 -5.25 4.48 14.73
C GLN A 269 -6.19 3.31 14.36
N ASP A 270 -6.47 2.39 15.30
CA ASP A 270 -7.47 1.35 15.07
C ASP A 270 -8.89 1.94 14.89
N ALA A 271 -9.74 1.22 14.18
CA ALA A 271 -11.04 1.71 13.75
C ALA A 271 -11.96 2.14 14.91
N GLU A 272 -11.93 1.41 16.04
CA GLU A 272 -12.78 1.72 17.21
C GLU A 272 -12.30 2.99 17.92
N ALA A 273 -10.98 3.14 18.10
CA ALA A 273 -10.40 4.34 18.70
C ALA A 273 -10.66 5.57 17.84
N VAL A 274 -10.50 5.45 16.52
CA VAL A 274 -10.77 6.52 15.54
C VAL A 274 -12.25 6.86 15.50
N PHE A 275 -13.13 5.86 15.46
CA PHE A 275 -14.58 6.07 15.48
C PHE A 275 -15.04 6.85 16.73
N ALA A 276 -14.47 6.54 17.90
CA ALA A 276 -14.79 7.22 19.15
C ALA A 276 -14.20 8.64 19.20
N ARG A 277 -12.95 8.83 18.76
CA ARG A 277 -12.21 10.11 18.86
C ARG A 277 -12.58 11.11 17.77
N ARG A 278 -12.94 10.65 16.57
CA ARG A 278 -13.27 11.46 15.40
C ARG A 278 -12.10 12.26 14.82
N THR A 279 -10.88 11.89 15.17
CA THR A 279 -9.64 12.44 14.59
C THR A 279 -8.69 11.30 14.26
N ALA A 280 -7.97 11.39 13.15
CA ALA A 280 -7.04 10.38 12.71
C ALA A 280 -6.02 10.91 11.69
N VAL A 281 -4.92 10.19 11.51
CA VAL A 281 -4.10 10.31 10.31
C VAL A 281 -4.60 9.34 9.22
N CYS A 282 -3.99 9.34 8.05
CA CYS A 282 -4.39 8.52 6.88
C CYS A 282 -4.66 7.04 7.22
N GLU A 283 -3.85 6.44 8.11
CA GLU A 283 -4.06 5.07 8.58
C GLU A 283 -5.43 4.88 9.23
N GLY A 284 -5.82 5.79 10.11
CA GLY A 284 -7.09 5.70 10.82
C GLY A 284 -8.30 5.88 9.90
N TYR A 285 -8.20 6.77 8.89
CA TYR A 285 -9.22 6.89 7.83
C TYR A 285 -9.38 5.56 7.09
N ALA A 286 -8.28 5.00 6.61
CA ALA A 286 -8.29 3.77 5.85
C ALA A 286 -8.81 2.58 6.67
N ARG A 287 -8.43 2.46 7.95
CA ARG A 287 -8.92 1.40 8.85
C ARG A 287 -10.40 1.52 9.16
N LEU A 288 -10.90 2.72 9.38
CA LEU A 288 -12.32 2.94 9.61
C LEU A 288 -13.15 2.58 8.36
N MET A 289 -12.65 2.90 7.16
CA MET A 289 -13.27 2.48 5.90
C MET A 289 -13.41 0.96 5.83
N VAL A 290 -12.34 0.20 6.15
CA VAL A 290 -12.37 -1.28 6.16
C VAL A 290 -13.40 -1.81 7.17
N ALA A 291 -13.40 -1.27 8.39
CA ALA A 291 -14.31 -1.72 9.44
C ALA A 291 -15.78 -1.47 9.10
N LEU A 292 -16.10 -0.29 8.54
CA LEU A 292 -17.43 0.06 8.05
C LEU A 292 -17.82 -0.79 6.83
N GLY A 293 -16.89 -1.08 5.94
CA GLY A 293 -17.08 -1.99 4.81
C GLY A 293 -17.51 -3.38 5.29
N LYS A 294 -16.75 -3.95 6.22
CA LYS A 294 -17.08 -5.24 6.85
C LYS A 294 -18.45 -5.22 7.53
N ALA A 295 -18.76 -4.17 8.29
CA ALA A 295 -20.04 -4.04 9.01
C ALA A 295 -21.23 -3.88 8.06
N SER A 296 -21.04 -3.34 6.87
CA SER A 296 -22.10 -3.12 5.87
C SER A 296 -22.13 -4.17 4.76
N GLY A 297 -21.24 -5.17 4.78
CA GLY A 297 -21.20 -6.26 3.80
C GLY A 297 -20.63 -5.87 2.43
N VAL A 298 -19.69 -4.93 2.38
CA VAL A 298 -18.90 -4.61 1.19
C VAL A 298 -17.41 -4.86 1.46
N GLU A 299 -16.69 -5.26 0.42
CA GLU A 299 -15.27 -5.60 0.54
C GLU A 299 -14.42 -4.36 0.31
N ILE A 300 -13.71 -3.91 1.37
CA ILE A 300 -12.77 -2.80 1.33
C ILE A 300 -11.45 -3.28 1.91
N ALA A 301 -10.36 -3.12 1.16
CA ALA A 301 -9.00 -3.48 1.52
C ALA A 301 -8.25 -2.26 2.08
N PHE A 302 -7.32 -2.52 2.99
CA PHE A 302 -6.36 -1.56 3.52
C PHE A 302 -5.08 -1.62 2.69
N VAL A 303 -4.61 -0.50 2.17
CA VAL A 303 -3.42 -0.42 1.33
C VAL A 303 -2.45 0.59 1.93
N THR A 304 -1.16 0.22 1.99
CA THR A 304 -0.08 1.11 2.38
C THR A 304 0.90 1.34 1.25
N GLY A 305 1.65 2.42 1.33
CA GLY A 305 2.67 2.78 0.37
C GLY A 305 3.15 4.20 0.55
N TYR A 306 3.51 4.82 -0.55
CA TYR A 306 3.99 6.20 -0.62
C TYR A 306 3.00 7.05 -1.39
N ALA A 307 2.75 8.27 -0.91
CA ALA A 307 1.98 9.25 -1.65
C ALA A 307 2.77 10.55 -1.80
N ARG A 308 2.49 11.31 -2.85
CA ARG A 308 3.12 12.62 -3.10
C ARG A 308 2.08 13.61 -3.60
N ASP A 309 2.14 14.80 -3.10
CA ASP A 309 1.33 15.94 -3.52
C ASP A 309 2.13 17.02 -4.25
N THR A 310 3.47 16.88 -4.24
CA THR A 310 4.43 17.74 -4.94
C THR A 310 5.37 16.91 -5.81
N GLN A 311 6.08 17.57 -6.71
CA GLN A 311 7.11 16.92 -7.53
C GLN A 311 8.30 16.48 -6.67
N TYR A 312 8.75 15.28 -6.90
CA TYR A 312 9.95 14.74 -6.29
C TYR A 312 11.15 15.07 -7.19
N HIS A 313 12.18 15.71 -6.64
CA HIS A 313 13.40 16.00 -7.36
C HIS A 313 14.45 14.93 -7.07
N VAL A 314 14.74 14.09 -8.04
CA VAL A 314 15.82 13.09 -7.96
C VAL A 314 17.03 13.64 -8.68
N SER A 315 18.23 13.48 -8.11
CA SER A 315 19.47 13.76 -8.85
C SER A 315 19.59 12.84 -10.08
N ASP A 316 20.31 13.27 -11.12
CA ASP A 316 20.52 12.52 -12.38
C ASP A 316 21.23 11.15 -12.19
N ALA A 317 21.70 10.83 -10.98
CA ALA A 317 22.28 9.54 -10.67
C ALA A 317 21.25 8.43 -10.88
N ALA A 318 21.66 7.34 -11.53
CA ALA A 318 20.85 6.14 -11.70
C ALA A 318 20.63 5.50 -10.32
N LEU A 319 19.56 5.90 -9.63
CA LEU A 319 19.17 5.30 -8.36
C LEU A 319 18.53 3.93 -8.62
N THR A 320 18.91 2.95 -7.81
CA THR A 320 18.20 1.68 -7.76
C THR A 320 16.77 1.89 -7.23
N ASP A 321 15.85 0.98 -7.52
CA ASP A 321 14.47 1.06 -7.02
C ASP A 321 14.44 1.10 -5.48
N ASP A 322 15.28 0.32 -4.83
CA ASP A 322 15.41 0.30 -3.35
C ASP A 322 15.90 1.66 -2.81
N ALA A 323 16.86 2.31 -3.47
CA ALA A 323 17.35 3.62 -3.06
C ALA A 323 16.28 4.70 -3.20
N VAL A 324 15.45 4.62 -4.26
CA VAL A 324 14.31 5.53 -4.44
C VAL A 324 13.27 5.29 -3.36
N ARG A 325 12.90 4.03 -3.06
CA ARG A 325 11.97 3.71 -1.97
C ARG A 325 12.46 4.21 -0.61
N ALA A 326 13.73 4.02 -0.32
CA ALA A 326 14.34 4.53 0.92
C ALA A 326 14.26 6.07 1.01
N SER A 327 14.39 6.77 -0.12
CA SER A 327 14.26 8.24 -0.17
C SER A 327 12.81 8.73 -0.05
N LEU A 328 11.83 7.86 -0.28
CA LEU A 328 10.40 8.17 -0.14
C LEU A 328 9.88 7.97 1.30
N GLY A 329 10.72 7.54 2.25
CA GLY A 329 10.31 7.21 3.61
C GLY A 329 9.55 8.31 4.38
N GLY A 330 9.72 9.60 4.02
CA GLY A 330 8.94 10.73 4.56
C GLY A 330 7.56 10.92 3.89
N TYR A 331 7.20 10.10 2.90
CA TYR A 331 5.95 10.19 2.13
C TYR A 331 5.03 8.98 2.36
N LEU A 332 5.17 8.33 3.53
CA LEU A 332 4.34 7.18 3.89
C LEU A 332 2.86 7.56 3.97
N HIS A 333 2.00 6.69 3.42
CA HIS A 333 0.59 6.92 3.34
C HIS A 333 -0.22 5.62 3.35
N ALA A 334 -1.48 5.71 3.75
CA ALA A 334 -2.42 4.61 3.74
C ALA A 334 -3.75 5.04 3.11
N TRP A 335 -4.33 4.14 2.31
CA TRP A 335 -5.59 4.34 1.58
C TRP A 335 -6.36 3.04 1.44
N ASN A 336 -7.34 2.99 0.56
CA ASN A 336 -8.18 1.81 0.37
C ASN A 336 -8.29 1.39 -1.09
N ALA A 337 -8.62 0.12 -1.27
CA ALA A 337 -9.25 -0.39 -2.48
C ALA A 337 -10.60 -1.02 -2.12
N ALA A 338 -11.63 -0.82 -2.92
CA ALA A 338 -12.95 -1.44 -2.72
C ALA A 338 -13.31 -2.32 -3.91
N ARG A 339 -13.99 -3.44 -3.65
CA ARG A 339 -14.40 -4.37 -4.69
C ARG A 339 -15.87 -4.19 -5.05
N ILE A 340 -16.12 -3.85 -6.31
CA ILE A 340 -17.46 -3.62 -6.86
C ILE A 340 -17.64 -4.56 -8.06
N ASP A 341 -18.65 -5.43 -8.01
CA ASP A 341 -18.94 -6.40 -9.07
C ASP A 341 -17.71 -7.23 -9.51
N GLY A 342 -16.87 -7.57 -8.54
CA GLY A 342 -15.65 -8.34 -8.78
C GLY A 342 -14.43 -7.51 -9.22
N VAL A 343 -14.58 -6.21 -9.47
CA VAL A 343 -13.50 -5.30 -9.90
C VAL A 343 -13.04 -4.41 -8.75
N TRP A 344 -11.73 -4.30 -8.54
CA TRP A 344 -11.15 -3.41 -7.56
C TRP A 344 -11.08 -1.97 -8.07
N THR A 345 -11.36 -1.02 -7.17
CA THR A 345 -11.29 0.42 -7.40
C THR A 345 -10.54 1.09 -6.26
N LEU A 346 -9.85 2.20 -6.52
CA LEU A 346 -9.02 2.90 -5.55
C LEU A 346 -9.77 4.05 -4.86
N ILE A 347 -9.50 4.24 -3.57
CA ILE A 347 -10.14 5.24 -2.73
C ILE A 347 -9.11 5.83 -1.77
N ASP A 348 -9.09 7.15 -1.65
CA ASP A 348 -8.35 7.84 -0.59
C ASP A 348 -9.25 8.88 0.11
N ALA A 349 -9.91 8.45 1.17
CA ALA A 349 -10.79 9.31 1.94
C ALA A 349 -10.03 10.41 2.71
N THR A 350 -8.74 10.23 2.97
CA THR A 350 -7.91 11.25 3.63
C THR A 350 -7.71 12.45 2.72
N TRP A 351 -7.48 12.22 1.43
CA TRP A 351 -7.26 13.30 0.47
C TRP A 351 -8.56 13.93 -0.07
N ASP A 352 -9.70 13.31 0.23
CA ASP A 352 -11.03 13.87 -0.01
C ASP A 352 -11.56 14.65 1.21
N ASP A 353 -10.90 14.52 2.37
CA ASP A 353 -11.20 15.35 3.53
C ASP A 353 -10.67 16.77 3.33
N SER A 354 -11.44 17.74 3.77
CA SER A 354 -11.05 19.13 3.77
C SER A 354 -10.70 19.54 5.21
N ASP A 355 -9.48 20.00 5.42
CA ASP A 355 -9.06 20.55 6.72
C ASP A 355 -9.84 21.79 7.15
N GLU A 356 -10.65 22.36 6.26
CA GLU A 356 -11.45 23.54 6.54
C GLU A 356 -12.85 23.14 7.01
N ALA A 357 -13.19 23.49 8.23
CA ALA A 357 -14.52 23.27 8.79
C ALA A 357 -15.62 23.93 7.91
N GLY A 358 -16.50 23.09 7.36
CA GLY A 358 -17.60 23.55 6.49
C GLY A 358 -17.24 23.67 5.01
N ALA A 359 -16.04 23.27 4.60
CA ALA A 359 -15.73 23.15 3.18
C ALA A 359 -16.57 22.03 2.52
N PRO A 360 -16.87 22.14 1.21
CA PRO A 360 -17.60 21.10 0.52
C PRO A 360 -16.80 19.79 0.51
N VAL A 361 -17.50 18.68 0.71
CA VAL A 361 -16.93 17.32 0.60
C VAL A 361 -16.36 17.13 -0.80
N SER A 362 -15.15 16.57 -0.90
CA SER A 362 -14.59 16.08 -2.14
C SER A 362 -14.95 14.60 -2.36
N SER A 363 -14.94 14.16 -3.61
CA SER A 363 -14.98 12.77 -4.04
C SER A 363 -13.99 12.56 -5.18
N ASP A 364 -12.91 13.32 -5.17
CA ASP A 364 -11.90 13.34 -6.21
C ASP A 364 -11.07 12.07 -6.23
N TYR A 365 -10.86 11.51 -5.03
CA TYR A 365 -10.13 10.27 -4.82
C TYR A 365 -11.04 9.07 -4.53
N LEU A 366 -12.34 9.19 -4.80
CA LEU A 366 -13.29 8.09 -4.73
C LEU A 366 -13.44 7.40 -6.08
N PHE A 367 -13.04 6.12 -6.19
CA PHE A 367 -13.04 5.31 -7.41
C PHE A 367 -12.16 5.88 -8.54
N THR A 368 -11.07 6.52 -8.15
CA THR A 368 -10.16 7.20 -9.09
C THR A 368 -9.52 6.20 -10.05
N PRO A 369 -9.45 6.53 -11.36
CA PRO A 369 -8.78 5.68 -12.34
C PRO A 369 -7.35 5.34 -11.95
N PRO A 370 -6.92 4.07 -12.00
CA PRO A 370 -5.60 3.62 -11.56
C PRO A 370 -4.44 4.40 -12.17
N ALA A 371 -4.48 4.71 -13.47
CA ALA A 371 -3.41 5.46 -14.12
C ALA A 371 -3.27 6.89 -13.58
N LEU A 372 -4.37 7.53 -13.20
CA LEU A 372 -4.36 8.84 -12.57
C LEU A 372 -3.93 8.75 -11.11
N PHE A 373 -4.47 7.79 -10.36
CA PHE A 373 -4.11 7.55 -8.96
C PHE A 373 -2.62 7.26 -8.80
N ALA A 374 -2.04 6.46 -9.71
CA ALA A 374 -0.64 6.09 -9.71
C ALA A 374 0.32 7.26 -10.00
N THR A 375 -0.14 8.43 -10.42
CA THR A 375 0.74 9.62 -10.50
C THR A 375 1.10 10.14 -9.12
N GLN A 376 0.29 9.82 -8.11
CA GLN A 376 0.43 10.33 -6.75
C GLN A 376 0.63 9.23 -5.70
N HIS A 377 0.21 7.97 -5.97
CA HIS A 377 0.24 6.87 -5.02
C HIS A 377 1.05 5.69 -5.56
N LEU A 378 2.01 5.22 -4.77
CA LEU A 378 2.81 4.02 -5.06
C LEU A 378 2.63 3.02 -3.92
N PRO A 379 1.82 1.97 -4.09
CA PRO A 379 1.62 0.98 -3.04
C PRO A 379 2.87 0.14 -2.78
N ASP A 380 3.02 -0.35 -1.55
CA ASP A 380 4.09 -1.28 -1.17
C ASP A 380 4.06 -2.56 -2.01
N LEU A 381 2.85 -3.03 -2.30
CA LEU A 381 2.61 -4.21 -3.12
C LEU A 381 2.14 -3.80 -4.53
N PRO A 382 2.94 -4.05 -5.58
CA PRO A 382 2.66 -3.62 -6.94
C PRO A 382 1.27 -3.95 -7.50
N PRO A 383 0.63 -5.11 -7.17
CA PRO A 383 -0.72 -5.40 -7.64
C PRO A 383 -1.78 -4.36 -7.24
N TRP A 384 -1.60 -3.67 -6.10
CA TRP A 384 -2.50 -2.61 -5.66
C TRP A 384 -2.44 -1.32 -6.48
N GLN A 385 -1.52 -1.23 -7.45
CA GLN A 385 -1.58 -0.16 -8.45
C GLN A 385 -2.76 -0.35 -9.41
N LEU A 386 -3.30 -1.56 -9.53
CA LEU A 386 -4.35 -1.94 -10.47
C LEU A 386 -4.01 -1.60 -11.93
N LEU A 387 -2.73 -1.52 -12.26
CA LEU A 387 -2.20 -1.26 -13.61
C LEU A 387 -1.82 -2.58 -14.26
N ALA A 388 -2.02 -2.69 -15.57
CA ALA A 388 -1.59 -3.85 -16.36
C ALA A 388 -0.06 -4.09 -16.27
N ALA A 389 0.72 -3.00 -16.18
CA ALA A 389 2.15 -3.00 -15.92
C ALA A 389 2.43 -2.08 -14.73
N PRO A 390 2.63 -2.61 -13.52
CA PRO A 390 2.92 -1.81 -12.35
C PRO A 390 4.21 -1.00 -12.51
N LEU A 391 4.18 0.26 -12.05
CA LEU A 391 5.32 1.15 -12.04
C LEU A 391 6.34 0.71 -10.98
N THR A 392 7.63 0.86 -11.29
CA THR A 392 8.68 0.83 -10.28
C THR A 392 8.72 2.17 -9.51
N ALA A 393 9.39 2.21 -8.36
CA ALA A 393 9.56 3.46 -7.61
C ALA A 393 10.30 4.53 -8.44
N GLY A 394 11.29 4.11 -9.24
CA GLY A 394 11.99 5.00 -10.16
C GLY A 394 11.09 5.59 -11.25
N GLN A 395 10.15 4.83 -11.79
CA GLN A 395 9.15 5.31 -12.74
C GLN A 395 8.15 6.25 -12.05
N PHE A 396 7.68 5.89 -10.86
CA PHE A 396 6.76 6.69 -10.07
C PHE A 396 7.28 8.12 -9.84
N VAL A 397 8.52 8.28 -9.36
CA VAL A 397 9.07 9.61 -9.07
C VAL A 397 9.37 10.43 -10.32
N ARG A 398 9.55 9.77 -11.49
CA ARG A 398 9.89 10.43 -12.75
C ARG A 398 8.71 10.72 -13.67
N GLN A 399 7.49 10.34 -13.30
CA GLN A 399 6.32 10.74 -14.07
C GLN A 399 5.85 12.15 -13.67
N PRO A 400 5.19 12.89 -14.55
CA PRO A 400 4.49 14.12 -14.19
C PRO A 400 3.49 13.86 -13.07
N LEU A 401 3.32 14.82 -12.19
CA LEU A 401 2.26 14.78 -11.18
C LEU A 401 0.97 15.28 -11.84
N LEU A 402 -0.08 14.46 -11.84
CA LEU A 402 -1.40 14.89 -12.29
C LEU A 402 -2.41 14.71 -11.15
N ARG A 403 -3.24 15.73 -10.97
CA ARG A 403 -4.32 15.73 -9.99
C ARG A 403 -5.64 15.24 -10.59
N PRO A 404 -6.62 14.82 -9.79
CA PRO A 404 -7.95 14.46 -10.27
C PRO A 404 -8.60 15.49 -11.18
N ALA A 405 -8.33 16.78 -10.97
CA ALA A 405 -8.82 17.86 -11.83
C ALA A 405 -8.41 17.71 -13.30
N ALA A 406 -7.19 17.24 -13.58
CA ALA A 406 -6.77 16.94 -14.95
C ALA A 406 -7.62 15.84 -15.59
N GLY A 407 -7.85 14.75 -14.85
CA GLY A 407 -8.72 13.66 -15.30
C GLY A 407 -10.17 14.09 -15.53
N LYS A 408 -10.74 14.94 -14.66
CA LYS A 408 -12.08 15.50 -14.82
C LYS A 408 -12.22 16.33 -16.10
N LEU A 409 -11.17 17.03 -16.48
CA LEU A 409 -11.10 17.79 -17.72
C LEU A 409 -10.68 16.92 -18.92
N ARG A 410 -10.36 15.65 -18.70
CA ARG A 410 -9.80 14.71 -19.70
C ARG A 410 -8.49 15.21 -20.32
N ILE A 411 -7.69 15.90 -19.54
CA ILE A 411 -6.40 16.41 -19.93
C ILE A 411 -5.36 15.33 -19.73
N THR A 412 -4.54 15.09 -20.76
CA THR A 412 -3.34 14.25 -20.68
C THR A 412 -2.13 15.00 -21.23
N LEU A 413 -0.95 14.69 -20.71
CA LEU A 413 0.31 15.25 -21.19
C LEU A 413 0.82 14.37 -22.35
N ALA A 414 0.92 14.95 -23.53
CA ALA A 414 1.59 14.33 -24.68
C ALA A 414 3.10 14.49 -24.58
N GLU A 415 3.58 15.69 -24.18
CA GLU A 415 4.97 16.00 -23.92
C GLU A 415 5.08 17.05 -22.79
N PRO A 416 6.10 16.93 -21.90
CA PRO A 416 6.96 15.78 -21.73
C PRO A 416 6.22 14.62 -21.06
N THR A 417 6.52 13.38 -21.48
CA THR A 417 5.94 12.16 -20.89
C THR A 417 6.56 11.81 -19.53
N ARG A 418 7.63 12.51 -19.15
CA ARG A 418 8.28 12.34 -17.84
C ARG A 418 8.56 13.69 -17.19
N SER A 419 8.56 13.71 -15.88
CA SER A 419 9.06 14.80 -15.06
C SER A 419 10.59 14.74 -14.93
N GLN A 420 11.19 15.75 -14.32
CA GLN A 420 12.62 15.90 -14.12
C GLN A 420 13.37 15.98 -15.45
N VAL A 421 12.81 16.72 -16.39
CA VAL A 421 13.43 16.95 -17.69
C VAL A 421 14.51 18.02 -17.60
N THR A 422 15.57 17.89 -18.42
CA THR A 422 16.60 18.92 -18.57
C THR A 422 16.42 19.61 -19.91
N VAL A 423 16.38 20.94 -19.90
CA VAL A 423 16.22 21.78 -21.08
C VAL A 423 17.32 22.83 -21.16
N ASP A 424 17.64 23.29 -22.38
CA ASP A 424 18.67 24.28 -22.62
C ASP A 424 18.14 25.75 -22.74
N GLY A 425 16.83 25.93 -22.57
CA GLY A 425 16.19 27.25 -22.69
C GLY A 425 14.74 27.21 -22.24
N ALA A 426 13.84 26.85 -23.12
CA ALA A 426 12.42 26.78 -22.89
C ALA A 426 11.93 25.34 -22.72
N LEU A 427 10.79 25.16 -22.07
CA LEU A 427 10.00 23.94 -22.05
C LEU A 427 8.71 24.17 -22.83
N ASP A 428 8.44 23.30 -23.78
CA ASP A 428 7.13 23.16 -24.41
C ASP A 428 6.36 22.05 -23.70
N VAL A 429 5.17 22.37 -23.17
CA VAL A 429 4.23 21.40 -22.62
C VAL A 429 3.11 21.18 -23.61
N VAL A 430 3.07 20.00 -24.22
CA VAL A 430 2.03 19.60 -25.17
C VAL A 430 0.95 18.83 -24.42
N ILE A 431 -0.27 19.29 -24.54
CA ILE A 431 -1.45 18.80 -23.83
C ILE A 431 -2.50 18.32 -24.83
N ASP A 432 -2.95 17.07 -24.66
CA ASP A 432 -4.19 16.60 -25.29
C ASP A 432 -5.37 17.05 -24.44
N ASN A 433 -6.30 17.77 -25.06
CA ASN A 433 -7.40 18.46 -24.40
C ASN A 433 -8.72 18.30 -25.19
N PRO A 434 -9.25 17.07 -25.27
CA PRO A 434 -10.39 16.75 -26.13
C PRO A 434 -11.69 17.52 -25.76
N ARG A 435 -11.75 18.03 -24.53
CA ARG A 435 -12.89 18.83 -24.07
C ARG A 435 -12.73 20.34 -24.30
N HIS A 436 -11.66 20.77 -24.94
CA HIS A 436 -11.34 22.17 -25.16
C HIS A 436 -11.38 23.02 -23.86
N ALA A 437 -10.95 22.44 -22.74
CA ALA A 437 -10.82 23.17 -21.48
C ALA A 437 -9.86 24.35 -21.64
N GLN A 438 -10.01 25.37 -20.80
CA GLN A 438 -9.05 26.46 -20.69
C GLN A 438 -7.83 25.93 -19.91
N VAL A 439 -6.62 26.08 -20.44
CA VAL A 439 -5.40 25.65 -19.79
C VAL A 439 -4.34 26.75 -19.83
N VAL A 440 -3.53 26.83 -18.77
CA VAL A 440 -2.41 27.76 -18.66
C VAL A 440 -1.31 27.11 -17.83
N ALA A 441 -0.07 27.51 -18.04
CA ALA A 441 1.05 27.09 -17.23
C ALA A 441 1.72 28.28 -16.55
N ALA A 442 2.32 28.02 -15.41
CA ALA A 442 3.21 28.91 -14.69
C ALA A 442 4.38 28.11 -14.13
N TYR A 443 5.46 28.76 -13.78
CA TYR A 443 6.60 28.08 -13.13
C TYR A 443 7.01 28.80 -11.85
N LEU A 444 7.59 28.05 -10.93
CA LEU A 444 8.18 28.58 -9.70
C LEU A 444 9.49 27.85 -9.38
N PRO A 445 10.43 28.52 -8.67
CA PRO A 445 11.69 27.89 -8.27
C PRO A 445 11.43 26.71 -7.32
N ALA A 446 12.01 25.56 -7.62
CA ALA A 446 11.86 24.36 -6.80
C ALA A 446 12.43 24.50 -5.37
N ALA A 447 13.30 25.47 -5.13
CA ALA A 447 13.91 25.67 -3.81
C ALA A 447 12.98 26.39 -2.83
N THR A 448 12.09 27.27 -3.29
CA THR A 448 11.24 28.09 -2.42
C THR A 448 9.81 27.59 -2.38
N HIS A 449 9.30 27.06 -3.49
CA HIS A 449 7.87 26.70 -3.68
C HIS A 449 6.90 27.82 -3.22
N ALA A 450 7.39 29.07 -3.18
CA ALA A 450 6.61 30.16 -2.68
C ALA A 450 5.67 30.69 -3.78
N PRO A 451 4.33 30.74 -3.54
CA PRO A 451 3.40 31.27 -4.54
C PRO A 451 3.71 32.69 -5.04
N ALA A 452 4.40 33.49 -4.22
CA ALA A 452 4.83 34.83 -4.58
C ALA A 452 5.94 34.84 -5.68
N ASP A 453 6.65 33.74 -5.83
CA ASP A 453 7.72 33.57 -6.83
C ASP A 453 7.23 32.90 -8.12
N ARG A 454 5.90 32.78 -8.28
CA ARG A 454 5.29 32.20 -9.50
C ARG A 454 5.37 33.17 -10.65
N HIS A 455 5.81 32.66 -11.80
CA HIS A 455 5.90 33.37 -13.06
C HIS A 455 5.05 32.69 -14.12
N ASP A 456 4.32 33.47 -14.91
CA ASP A 456 3.51 32.94 -16.01
C ASP A 456 4.39 32.39 -17.14
N CYS A 457 3.93 31.31 -17.79
CA CYS A 457 4.43 30.85 -19.06
C CYS A 457 3.75 31.62 -20.19
N GLY A 458 4.52 32.12 -21.15
CA GLY A 458 3.99 32.95 -22.24
C GLY A 458 3.38 34.26 -21.75
N ASP A 459 2.17 34.58 -22.17
CA ASP A 459 1.45 35.80 -21.78
C ASP A 459 0.52 35.61 -20.55
N GLY A 460 0.55 34.45 -19.90
CA GLY A 460 -0.24 34.11 -18.74
C GLY A 460 -1.74 33.95 -19.01
N ARG A 461 -2.17 33.92 -20.27
CA ARG A 461 -3.57 33.79 -20.65
C ARG A 461 -3.94 32.35 -20.89
N PRO A 462 -5.07 31.86 -20.34
CA PRO A 462 -5.57 30.54 -20.66
C PRO A 462 -5.88 30.36 -22.14
N VAL A 463 -5.39 29.26 -22.70
CA VAL A 463 -5.64 28.87 -24.10
C VAL A 463 -6.53 27.61 -24.15
N SER A 464 -7.13 27.37 -25.30
CA SER A 464 -8.06 26.26 -25.48
C SER A 464 -7.91 25.68 -26.89
N GLY A 465 -8.01 24.36 -27.02
CA GLY A 465 -7.88 23.63 -28.28
C GLY A 465 -7.86 22.14 -27.96
N ALA A 466 -8.06 21.27 -28.96
CA ALA A 466 -7.95 19.82 -28.78
C ALA A 466 -6.50 19.38 -28.44
N HIS A 467 -5.54 20.07 -29.02
CA HIS A 467 -4.12 19.97 -28.71
C HIS A 467 -3.62 21.39 -28.40
N VAL A 468 -2.91 21.53 -27.31
CA VAL A 468 -2.39 22.83 -26.81
C VAL A 468 -0.92 22.68 -26.51
N THR A 469 -0.11 23.65 -26.96
CA THR A 469 1.29 23.78 -26.55
C THR A 469 1.42 25.01 -25.65
N LEU A 470 1.92 24.81 -24.43
CA LEU A 470 2.23 25.88 -23.48
C LEU A 470 3.76 26.05 -23.45
N HIS A 471 4.20 27.25 -23.84
CA HIS A 471 5.63 27.57 -23.94
C HIS A 471 6.10 28.30 -22.68
N CYS A 472 7.10 27.75 -22.00
CA CYS A 472 7.67 28.32 -20.79
C CYS A 472 9.15 28.65 -21.02
N GLU A 473 9.49 29.95 -21.13
CA GLU A 473 10.89 30.40 -21.09
C GLU A 473 11.37 30.38 -19.64
N LEU A 474 12.42 29.59 -19.36
CA LEU A 474 12.92 29.39 -18.01
C LEU A 474 14.30 30.03 -17.85
N PRO A 475 14.59 30.81 -16.80
CA PRO A 475 15.93 31.15 -16.39
C PRO A 475 16.75 29.91 -16.03
N ALA A 476 18.09 30.00 -15.94
CA ALA A 476 18.92 28.88 -15.48
C ALA A 476 18.55 28.50 -14.03
N GLY A 477 18.34 27.21 -13.75
CA GLY A 477 17.93 26.76 -12.42
C GLY A 477 16.99 25.55 -12.45
N THR A 478 16.46 25.20 -11.28
CA THR A 478 15.50 24.10 -11.10
C THR A 478 14.13 24.65 -10.78
N TYR A 479 13.13 24.21 -11.52
CA TYR A 479 11.77 24.74 -11.48
C TYR A 479 10.74 23.63 -11.38
N GLU A 480 9.58 24.00 -10.86
CA GLU A 480 8.34 23.27 -11.01
C GLU A 480 7.45 24.04 -11.99
N VAL A 481 7.08 23.43 -13.10
CA VAL A 481 6.12 23.98 -14.07
C VAL A 481 4.75 23.45 -13.69
N GLU A 482 3.88 24.31 -13.21
CA GLU A 482 2.54 24.04 -12.76
C GLU A 482 1.53 24.24 -13.89
N LEU A 483 0.54 23.37 -13.96
CA LEU A 483 -0.55 23.42 -14.93
C LEU A 483 -1.86 23.74 -14.23
N PHE A 484 -2.61 24.62 -14.81
CA PHE A 484 -3.94 25.03 -14.32
C PHE A 484 -4.97 24.95 -15.44
N GLY A 485 -6.23 24.68 -15.07
CA GLY A 485 -7.29 24.63 -16.09
C GLY A 485 -8.70 24.79 -15.53
N ALA A 486 -9.62 25.10 -16.44
CA ALA A 486 -11.05 25.20 -16.15
C ALA A 486 -11.88 24.68 -17.32
N ALA A 487 -13.07 24.18 -17.05
CA ALA A 487 -13.96 23.61 -18.08
C ALA A 487 -14.42 24.65 -19.11
N SER A 488 -14.47 25.94 -18.76
CA SER A 488 -14.93 27.01 -19.65
C SER A 488 -14.28 28.36 -19.34
N LYS A 489 -14.35 29.28 -20.29
CA LYS A 489 -13.91 30.68 -20.11
C LYS A 489 -14.73 31.44 -19.05
N ALA A 490 -15.91 30.97 -18.73
CA ALA A 490 -16.77 31.61 -17.72
C ALA A 490 -16.36 31.30 -16.27
N SER A 491 -15.47 30.29 -16.10
CA SER A 491 -14.97 29.94 -14.78
C SER A 491 -14.00 30.99 -14.28
N SER A 492 -14.27 31.54 -13.10
CA SER A 492 -13.41 32.56 -12.46
C SER A 492 -12.14 31.94 -11.86
N ASN A 493 -12.16 30.66 -11.55
CA ASN A 493 -11.08 29.94 -10.91
C ASN A 493 -10.55 28.82 -11.80
N LEU A 494 -9.24 28.72 -11.91
CA LEU A 494 -8.53 27.63 -12.54
C LEU A 494 -8.14 26.61 -11.48
N ALA A 495 -8.48 25.34 -11.71
CA ALA A 495 -8.05 24.26 -10.83
C ALA A 495 -6.58 23.92 -11.13
N TYR A 496 -5.82 23.56 -10.09
CA TYR A 496 -4.48 22.99 -10.26
C TYR A 496 -4.59 21.58 -10.85
N LEU A 497 -3.96 21.38 -12.00
CA LEU A 497 -4.03 20.13 -12.75
C LEU A 497 -2.85 19.20 -12.47
N GLY A 498 -1.73 19.76 -12.03
CA GLY A 498 -0.49 19.04 -11.78
C GLY A 498 0.74 19.83 -12.14
N SER A 499 1.90 19.15 -12.11
CA SER A 499 3.18 19.82 -12.36
C SER A 499 4.24 18.91 -12.96
N ILE A 500 5.32 19.52 -13.42
CA ILE A 500 6.49 18.90 -14.04
C ILE A 500 7.75 19.52 -13.44
N ALA A 501 8.65 18.70 -12.90
CA ALA A 501 9.96 19.17 -12.46
C ALA A 501 10.89 19.36 -13.67
N VAL A 502 11.57 20.49 -13.72
CA VAL A 502 12.42 20.91 -14.84
C VAL A 502 13.76 21.42 -14.32
N ASN A 503 14.85 21.01 -14.95
CA ASN A 503 16.19 21.54 -14.74
C ASN A 503 16.63 22.25 -16.01
N ARG A 504 16.80 23.59 -15.95
CA ARG A 504 17.31 24.38 -17.05
C ARG A 504 18.81 24.63 -16.84
N ARG A 505 19.61 24.16 -17.78
CA ARG A 505 21.07 24.38 -17.82
C ARG A 505 21.46 25.79 -18.23
#